data_e77fb783946208cd8809a301580f86e3
#
_entry.id   e77fb783946208cd8809a301580f86e3
#
_cell.length_a   1.000
_cell.length_b   1.000
_cell.length_c   1.000
_cell.angle_alpha   90.00
_cell.angle_beta   90.00
_cell.angle_gamma   90.00
#
_symmetry.space_group_name_H-M   'P 1'
#
loop_
_entity.id
_entity.type
_entity.pdbx_description
1 polymer ?
#
loop_
_entity_poly.entity_id
_entity_poly.type
_entity_poly.pdbx_seq_one_letter_code
_entity_poly.pdbx_strand_id
1 'polypeptide(L)'
;MKKIVLSLVAATLLSACSNSVEKMQTANDTYQNSDREIPSFSPLASGGVTLPQADPTYELPQLNAKKERVDIRPPSTPLAIIKNSLTQFDGERALIVYTDAQAELYNLKQIERLLKEEGTNSTLNGAELISDWAPTDRADDKANTEIRYKIEQVTAQDASALAVSVEQMRRDGVIYTPNQADKQRYASDRLNRFVAALTNAYNKQQQDLNNASAGPFQSGLITDTNGRMALGMDASFGQAWQRLGSVLPKLGFKATSESAGRGYRELKYKPLDKQEWLRLGVNTNKLKKGIYQMQISAVGKQSAVVITDEDGKALSNETAQSLYSVRCL
;
A
#
# COMPACT_ATOMS: atom_id res chain seq x y z
N MET A 1 -35.08 -42.07 -0.44
CA MET A 1 -34.19 -41.97 -1.60
C MET A 1 -33.91 -40.52 -2.05
N LYS A 2 -34.92 -39.63 -2.18
CA LYS A 2 -34.66 -38.21 -2.59
C LYS A 2 -33.71 -37.40 -1.67
N LYS A 3 -33.73 -37.62 -0.34
CA LYS A 3 -32.88 -36.91 0.61
C LYS A 3 -31.40 -37.34 0.58
N ILE A 4 -31.14 -38.62 0.23
CA ILE A 4 -29.76 -39.16 0.12
C ILE A 4 -29.09 -38.63 -1.16
N VAL A 5 -29.86 -38.52 -2.26
CA VAL A 5 -29.33 -37.96 -3.52
C VAL A 5 -28.98 -36.49 -3.37
N LEU A 6 -29.78 -35.72 -2.62
CA LEU A 6 -29.49 -34.27 -2.36
C LEU A 6 -28.21 -34.07 -1.52
N SER A 7 -27.97 -34.97 -0.55
CA SER A 7 -26.75 -34.92 0.28
C SER A 7 -25.50 -35.29 -0.53
N LEU A 8 -25.60 -36.21 -1.48
CA LEU A 8 -24.48 -36.61 -2.34
C LEU A 8 -24.11 -35.48 -3.34
N VAL A 9 -25.12 -34.80 -3.90
CA VAL A 9 -24.90 -33.64 -4.79
C VAL A 9 -24.29 -32.45 -4.05
N ALA A 10 -24.70 -32.21 -2.80
CA ALA A 10 -24.09 -31.14 -1.97
C ALA A 10 -22.63 -31.46 -1.62
N ALA A 11 -22.29 -32.72 -1.38
CA ALA A 11 -20.90 -33.12 -1.08
C ALA A 11 -19.98 -33.03 -2.31
N THR A 12 -20.51 -33.26 -3.52
CA THR A 12 -19.71 -33.10 -4.76
C THR A 12 -19.51 -31.64 -5.16
N LEU A 13 -20.43 -30.73 -4.79
CA LEU A 13 -20.27 -29.29 -5.04
C LEU A 13 -19.23 -28.63 -4.12
N LEU A 14 -18.98 -29.18 -2.94
CA LEU A 14 -17.95 -28.65 -2.01
C LEU A 14 -16.53 -29.08 -2.41
N SER A 15 -16.35 -30.12 -3.21
CA SER A 15 -15.04 -30.56 -3.71
C SER A 15 -14.57 -29.79 -4.96
N ALA A 16 -15.45 -29.05 -5.63
CA ALA A 16 -15.11 -28.32 -6.86
C ALA A 16 -14.35 -26.99 -6.66
N CYS A 17 -14.22 -26.50 -5.42
CA CYS A 17 -13.52 -25.24 -5.12
C CYS A 17 -12.14 -25.41 -4.49
N SER A 18 -11.59 -26.63 -4.40
CA SER A 18 -10.19 -26.79 -4.00
C SER A 18 -9.28 -26.58 -5.22
N ASN A 19 -9.09 -25.31 -5.60
CA ASN A 19 -7.85 -24.95 -6.27
C ASN A 19 -6.75 -25.32 -5.27
N SER A 20 -6.18 -26.51 -5.42
CA SER A 20 -5.22 -26.98 -4.45
C SER A 20 -4.06 -25.99 -4.45
N VAL A 21 -3.66 -25.53 -3.28
CA VAL A 21 -2.46 -24.74 -3.05
C VAL A 21 -1.26 -25.33 -3.78
N GLU A 22 -1.26 -26.66 -3.98
CA GLU A 22 -0.27 -27.39 -4.77
C GLU A 22 -0.21 -26.91 -6.24
N LYS A 23 -1.36 -26.60 -6.86
CA LYS A 23 -1.42 -26.05 -8.23
C LYS A 23 -0.88 -24.63 -8.30
N MET A 24 -1.00 -23.85 -7.21
CA MET A 24 -0.41 -22.50 -7.14
C MET A 24 1.10 -22.54 -6.93
N GLN A 25 1.60 -23.59 -6.27
CA GLN A 25 3.03 -23.72 -5.97
C GLN A 25 3.81 -24.40 -7.10
N THR A 26 3.17 -25.32 -7.81
CA THR A 26 3.83 -26.13 -8.84
C THR A 26 3.00 -26.16 -10.12
N ALA A 27 3.65 -25.95 -11.25
CA ALA A 27 3.02 -26.01 -12.57
C ALA A 27 3.06 -27.42 -13.18
N ASN A 28 3.09 -28.46 -12.36
CA ASN A 28 3.25 -29.84 -12.80
C ASN A 28 2.26 -30.25 -13.91
N ASP A 29 1.00 -29.83 -13.76
CA ASP A 29 -0.05 -30.21 -14.73
C ASP A 29 0.07 -29.47 -16.07
N THR A 30 0.75 -28.31 -16.09
CA THR A 30 0.82 -27.46 -17.26
C THR A 30 2.13 -27.61 -18.03
N TYR A 31 3.24 -27.77 -17.31
CA TYR A 31 4.59 -27.77 -17.91
C TYR A 31 5.30 -29.12 -17.84
N GLN A 32 4.95 -30.00 -16.91
CA GLN A 32 5.63 -31.28 -16.73
C GLN A 32 4.88 -32.47 -17.31
N ASN A 33 3.54 -32.40 -17.35
CA ASN A 33 2.67 -33.45 -17.88
C ASN A 33 2.10 -33.08 -19.26
N SER A 34 2.68 -32.14 -19.98
CA SER A 34 2.26 -31.94 -21.36
C SER A 34 2.77 -33.13 -22.18
N ASP A 35 1.89 -34.02 -22.56
CA ASP A 35 2.09 -34.96 -23.66
C ASP A 35 2.33 -34.25 -25.01
N ARG A 36 2.48 -32.93 -24.96
CA ARG A 36 2.92 -32.17 -26.12
C ARG A 36 4.40 -32.42 -26.28
N GLU A 37 4.74 -33.21 -27.25
CA GLU A 37 6.07 -33.21 -27.83
C GLU A 37 6.43 -31.76 -28.16
N ILE A 38 7.35 -31.19 -27.39
CA ILE A 38 7.95 -29.92 -27.75
C ILE A 38 8.66 -30.20 -29.08
N PRO A 39 8.24 -29.56 -30.18
CA PRO A 39 8.90 -29.82 -31.47
C PRO A 39 10.39 -29.58 -31.29
N SER A 40 11.20 -30.55 -31.69
CA SER A 40 12.64 -30.38 -31.64
C SER A 40 13.02 -29.12 -32.39
N PHE A 41 13.82 -28.28 -31.76
CA PHE A 41 14.33 -27.09 -32.40
C PHE A 41 15.11 -27.50 -33.66
N SER A 42 14.60 -27.17 -34.82
CA SER A 42 15.33 -27.36 -36.08
C SER A 42 16.25 -26.18 -36.27
N PRO A 43 17.58 -26.38 -36.35
CA PRO A 43 18.48 -25.30 -36.66
C PRO A 43 18.07 -24.65 -38.00
N LEU A 44 18.23 -23.35 -38.09
CA LEU A 44 17.99 -22.61 -39.36
C LEU A 44 18.76 -23.29 -40.49
N ALA A 45 18.06 -23.74 -41.53
CA ALA A 45 18.72 -24.23 -42.71
C ALA A 45 19.49 -23.08 -43.39
N SER A 46 20.77 -23.26 -43.59
CA SER A 46 21.67 -22.22 -44.04
C SER A 46 21.37 -21.69 -45.45
N GLY A 47 20.57 -22.40 -46.23
CA GLY A 47 20.23 -21.99 -47.59
C GLY A 47 21.42 -21.62 -48.48
N GLY A 48 22.62 -22.17 -48.19
CA GLY A 48 23.87 -21.85 -48.87
C GLY A 48 24.63 -20.65 -48.28
N VAL A 49 24.12 -20.05 -47.22
CA VAL A 49 24.82 -18.95 -46.51
C VAL A 49 25.55 -19.51 -45.28
N THR A 50 26.82 -19.13 -45.08
CA THR A 50 27.55 -19.50 -43.88
C THR A 50 26.98 -18.77 -42.68
N LEU A 51 26.34 -19.47 -41.74
CA LEU A 51 25.82 -18.88 -40.53
C LEU A 51 26.98 -18.49 -39.60
N PRO A 52 26.91 -17.36 -38.90
CA PRO A 52 27.88 -16.99 -37.88
C PRO A 52 27.93 -18.07 -36.81
N GLN A 53 29.12 -18.29 -36.22
CA GLN A 53 29.24 -19.16 -35.04
C GLN A 53 28.39 -18.61 -33.90
N ALA A 54 27.76 -19.53 -33.13
CA ALA A 54 27.05 -19.16 -31.94
C ALA A 54 28.01 -18.46 -30.97
N ASP A 55 27.58 -17.31 -30.45
CA ASP A 55 28.34 -16.58 -29.44
C ASP A 55 28.25 -17.33 -28.09
N PRO A 56 29.34 -17.83 -27.52
CA PRO A 56 29.33 -18.58 -26.27
C PRO A 56 28.83 -17.74 -25.07
N THR A 57 28.80 -16.40 -25.21
CA THR A 57 28.27 -15.50 -24.20
C THR A 57 26.77 -15.70 -23.97
N TYR A 58 26.05 -16.21 -24.99
CA TYR A 58 24.62 -16.47 -24.95
C TYR A 58 24.25 -17.95 -24.80
N GLU A 59 25.23 -18.81 -24.53
CA GLU A 59 24.95 -20.20 -24.22
C GLU A 59 24.24 -20.30 -22.86
N LEU A 60 23.09 -20.99 -22.87
CA LEU A 60 22.38 -21.27 -21.63
C LEU A 60 23.22 -22.24 -20.78
N PRO A 61 23.48 -21.92 -19.50
CA PRO A 61 24.18 -22.83 -18.62
C PRO A 61 23.44 -24.16 -18.54
N GLN A 62 24.15 -25.28 -18.59
CA GLN A 62 23.57 -26.60 -18.41
C GLN A 62 23.03 -26.71 -16.98
N LEU A 63 21.72 -26.61 -16.83
CA LEU A 63 21.05 -26.73 -15.55
C LEU A 63 20.80 -28.22 -15.26
N ASN A 64 21.48 -28.79 -14.28
CA ASN A 64 21.17 -30.10 -13.70
C ASN A 64 19.94 -29.98 -12.74
N ALA A 65 18.93 -29.21 -13.13
CA ALA A 65 17.73 -29.04 -12.33
C ALA A 65 16.84 -30.30 -12.46
N LYS A 66 16.51 -30.90 -11.32
CA LYS A 66 15.45 -31.91 -11.29
C LYS A 66 14.15 -31.24 -11.72
N LYS A 67 13.52 -31.74 -12.77
CA LYS A 67 12.27 -31.20 -13.32
C LYS A 67 11.05 -31.41 -12.43
N GLU A 68 11.20 -32.16 -11.33
CA GLU A 68 10.09 -32.54 -10.47
C GLU A 68 9.81 -31.47 -9.40
N ARG A 69 8.58 -31.02 -9.33
CA ARG A 69 8.03 -30.13 -8.28
C ARG A 69 8.78 -28.80 -8.08
N VAL A 70 9.09 -28.12 -9.16
CA VAL A 70 9.67 -26.80 -9.09
C VAL A 70 8.64 -25.80 -8.55
N ASP A 71 8.99 -25.06 -7.52
CA ASP A 71 8.17 -23.97 -7.01
C ASP A 71 8.17 -22.80 -8.03
N ILE A 72 7.01 -22.51 -8.61
CA ILE A 72 6.84 -21.48 -9.65
C ILE A 72 6.40 -20.13 -9.09
N ARG A 73 6.23 -20.02 -7.78
CA ARG A 73 5.84 -18.75 -7.17
C ARG A 73 6.93 -17.71 -7.42
N PRO A 74 6.57 -16.45 -7.72
CA PRO A 74 7.54 -15.38 -7.88
C PRO A 74 8.41 -15.26 -6.62
N PRO A 75 9.71 -14.98 -6.75
CA PRO A 75 10.57 -14.70 -5.61
C PRO A 75 10.09 -13.40 -4.93
N SER A 76 10.00 -13.42 -3.60
CA SER A 76 9.82 -12.21 -2.82
C SER A 76 11.17 -11.54 -2.60
N THR A 77 11.20 -10.22 -2.69
CA THR A 77 12.39 -9.41 -2.42
C THR A 77 12.08 -8.35 -1.37
N PRO A 78 13.05 -7.92 -0.56
CA PRO A 78 12.86 -6.78 0.31
C PRO A 78 12.56 -5.52 -0.49
N LEU A 79 11.58 -4.72 -0.05
CA LEU A 79 11.13 -3.51 -0.73
C LEU A 79 11.65 -2.27 0.00
N ALA A 80 12.17 -1.29 -0.74
CA ALA A 80 12.63 -0.01 -0.22
C ALA A 80 11.44 0.92 0.11
N ILE A 81 10.58 0.51 1.04
CA ILE A 81 9.37 1.24 1.46
C ILE A 81 9.75 2.52 2.22
N ILE A 82 10.85 2.49 2.96
CA ILE A 82 11.36 3.65 3.71
C ILE A 82 12.10 4.55 2.73
N LYS A 83 11.79 5.85 2.75
CA LYS A 83 12.48 6.81 1.89
C LYS A 83 13.99 6.80 2.13
N ASN A 84 14.77 6.77 1.07
CA ASN A 84 16.24 6.71 1.09
C ASN A 84 16.81 5.44 1.76
N SER A 85 16.05 4.35 1.78
CA SER A 85 16.55 3.06 2.26
C SER A 85 17.15 2.23 1.15
N LEU A 86 18.02 1.30 1.53
CA LEU A 86 18.58 0.26 0.68
C LEU A 86 18.08 -1.09 1.18
N THR A 87 17.79 -2.01 0.26
CA THR A 87 17.30 -3.35 0.60
C THR A 87 18.10 -4.42 -0.09
N GLN A 88 18.29 -5.53 0.59
CA GLN A 88 19.02 -6.68 0.06
C GLN A 88 18.54 -7.97 0.71
N PHE A 89 18.67 -9.08 -0.01
CA PHE A 89 18.66 -10.43 0.56
C PHE A 89 20.08 -10.99 0.45
N ASP A 90 20.70 -11.37 1.58
CA ASP A 90 22.09 -11.79 1.64
C ASP A 90 22.30 -13.31 1.52
N GLY A 91 21.22 -14.05 1.25
CA GLY A 91 21.21 -15.50 1.20
C GLY A 91 20.57 -16.15 2.43
N GLU A 92 20.52 -15.47 3.56
CA GLU A 92 19.88 -15.92 4.80
C GLU A 92 18.87 -14.91 5.32
N ARG A 93 19.14 -13.62 5.18
CA ARG A 93 18.39 -12.51 5.76
C ARG A 93 17.89 -11.56 4.70
N ALA A 94 16.66 -11.10 4.88
CA ALA A 94 16.13 -9.93 4.21
C ALA A 94 16.48 -8.69 5.03
N LEU A 95 17.14 -7.71 4.44
CA LEU A 95 17.67 -6.53 5.12
C LEU A 95 17.05 -5.25 4.52
N ILE A 96 16.84 -4.25 5.39
CA ILE A 96 16.59 -2.88 5.02
C ILE A 96 17.49 -1.97 5.85
N VAL A 97 18.25 -1.12 5.17
CA VAL A 97 19.15 -0.13 5.79
C VAL A 97 18.53 1.25 5.59
N TYR A 98 18.49 2.05 6.64
CA TYR A 98 17.88 3.38 6.67
C TYR A 98 18.67 4.31 7.59
N THR A 99 18.37 5.61 7.54
CA THR A 99 19.06 6.63 8.36
C THR A 99 18.65 6.53 9.83
N ASP A 100 19.54 6.89 10.75
CA ASP A 100 19.27 6.87 12.20
C ASP A 100 18.07 7.72 12.62
N ALA A 101 17.77 8.77 11.90
CA ALA A 101 16.57 9.58 12.13
C ALA A 101 15.27 8.77 12.08
N GLN A 102 15.28 7.60 11.45
CA GLN A 102 14.13 6.71 11.30
C GLN A 102 14.16 5.53 12.30
N ALA A 103 15.26 5.38 13.06
CA ALA A 103 15.44 4.26 13.99
C ALA A 103 14.42 4.24 15.14
N GLU A 104 13.88 5.40 15.54
CA GLU A 104 12.80 5.46 16.53
C GLU A 104 11.50 4.82 16.04
N LEU A 105 11.25 4.88 14.75
CA LEU A 105 10.07 4.28 14.13
C LEU A 105 10.28 2.81 13.79
N TYR A 106 11.45 2.49 13.22
CA TYR A 106 11.78 1.13 12.75
C TYR A 106 12.77 0.47 13.70
N ASN A 107 12.27 -0.16 14.76
CA ASN A 107 13.08 -0.85 15.76
C ASN A 107 12.40 -2.10 16.31
N LEU A 108 13.15 -2.91 17.05
CA LEU A 108 12.68 -4.19 17.58
C LEU A 108 11.49 -4.05 18.55
N LYS A 109 11.42 -2.96 19.34
CA LYS A 109 10.29 -2.74 20.26
C LYS A 109 8.98 -2.51 19.51
N GLN A 110 9.05 -1.79 18.38
CA GLN A 110 7.87 -1.58 17.53
C GLN A 110 7.46 -2.89 16.84
N ILE A 111 8.43 -3.71 16.43
CA ILE A 111 8.15 -5.03 15.83
C ILE A 111 7.56 -5.98 16.87
N GLU A 112 8.08 -6.00 18.09
CA GLU A 112 7.52 -6.78 19.21
C GLU A 112 6.06 -6.41 19.46
N ARG A 113 5.73 -5.11 19.45
CA ARG A 113 4.35 -4.64 19.55
C ARG A 113 3.48 -5.17 18.41
N LEU A 114 3.94 -5.09 17.16
CA LEU A 114 3.20 -5.61 16.01
C LEU A 114 2.95 -7.11 16.12
N LEU A 115 3.95 -7.89 16.51
CA LEU A 115 3.81 -9.33 16.72
C LEU A 115 2.75 -9.63 17.79
N LYS A 116 2.77 -8.88 18.89
CA LYS A 116 1.76 -9.01 19.95
C LYS A 116 0.35 -8.65 19.47
N GLU A 117 0.21 -7.61 18.66
CA GLU A 117 -1.06 -7.22 18.03
C GLU A 117 -1.59 -8.31 17.09
N GLU A 118 -0.70 -9.03 16.41
CA GLU A 118 -1.01 -10.20 15.56
C GLU A 118 -1.27 -11.48 16.38
N GLY A 119 -1.15 -11.46 17.72
CA GLY A 119 -1.31 -12.61 18.58
C GLY A 119 -0.10 -13.54 18.62
N THR A 120 1.05 -13.12 18.10
CA THR A 120 2.30 -13.88 18.13
C THR A 120 3.19 -13.38 19.27
N ASN A 121 3.56 -14.26 20.20
CA ASN A 121 4.54 -13.92 21.22
C ASN A 121 5.96 -13.83 20.63
N SER A 122 6.83 -13.13 21.34
CA SER A 122 8.24 -13.02 20.97
C SER A 122 9.13 -12.80 22.19
N THR A 123 10.40 -13.09 22.05
CA THR A 123 11.43 -12.88 23.08
C THR A 123 12.46 -11.92 22.55
N LEU A 124 12.63 -10.78 23.25
CA LEU A 124 13.63 -9.77 22.90
C LEU A 124 14.87 -9.96 23.75
N ASN A 125 16.02 -10.21 23.11
CA ASN A 125 17.33 -10.39 23.73
C ASN A 125 18.33 -9.41 23.12
N GLY A 126 18.49 -8.24 23.74
CA GLY A 126 19.42 -7.22 23.22
C GLY A 126 19.03 -6.71 21.83
N ALA A 127 19.86 -6.99 20.84
CA ALA A 127 19.65 -6.60 19.44
C ALA A 127 18.92 -7.65 18.58
N GLU A 128 18.39 -8.71 19.22
CA GLU A 128 17.69 -9.81 18.54
C GLU A 128 16.30 -10.01 19.13
N LEU A 129 15.34 -10.29 18.30
CA LEU A 129 13.98 -10.66 18.66
C LEU A 129 13.62 -11.95 17.93
N ILE A 130 13.21 -12.96 18.71
CA ILE A 130 12.78 -14.25 18.17
C ILE A 130 11.27 -14.39 18.39
N SER A 131 10.53 -14.62 17.30
CA SER A 131 9.09 -14.85 17.38
C SER A 131 8.77 -16.28 17.79
N ASP A 132 7.61 -16.48 18.41
CA ASP A 132 6.97 -17.79 18.39
C ASP A 132 6.48 -18.14 16.99
N TRP A 133 5.81 -19.29 16.88
CA TRP A 133 5.25 -19.75 15.63
C TRP A 133 4.17 -18.79 15.13
N ALA A 134 4.40 -18.19 13.98
CA ALA A 134 3.48 -17.28 13.30
C ALA A 134 2.96 -17.92 12.01
N PRO A 135 1.67 -17.83 11.70
CA PRO A 135 1.13 -18.28 10.43
C PRO A 135 1.74 -17.43 9.29
N THR A 136 1.81 -18.01 8.10
CA THR A 136 2.31 -17.26 6.93
C THR A 136 1.29 -16.26 6.40
N ASP A 137 0.00 -16.48 6.64
CA ASP A 137 -1.13 -15.69 6.13
C ASP A 137 -1.13 -15.51 4.60
N ARG A 138 -0.51 -16.45 3.90
CA ARG A 138 -0.43 -16.43 2.45
C ARG A 138 -1.44 -17.41 1.85
N ALA A 139 -2.20 -16.95 0.88
CA ALA A 139 -3.20 -17.78 0.19
C ALA A 139 -2.57 -18.90 -0.67
N ASP A 140 -1.30 -18.74 -1.05
CA ASP A 140 -0.53 -19.69 -1.84
C ASP A 140 0.28 -20.69 -1.00
N ASP A 141 0.14 -20.65 0.33
CA ASP A 141 0.75 -21.61 1.22
C ASP A 141 -0.21 -22.73 1.62
N LYS A 142 0.35 -23.91 1.92
CA LYS A 142 -0.43 -24.99 2.51
C LYS A 142 -0.92 -24.57 3.89
N ALA A 143 -2.13 -24.99 4.22
CA ALA A 143 -2.70 -24.76 5.54
C ALA A 143 -1.74 -25.23 6.65
N ASN A 144 -1.82 -24.60 7.81
CA ASN A 144 -0.98 -24.90 8.98
C ASN A 144 0.54 -24.78 8.73
N THR A 145 0.95 -23.94 7.77
CA THR A 145 2.36 -23.56 7.62
C THR A 145 2.65 -22.40 8.55
N GLU A 146 3.60 -22.59 9.47
CA GLU A 146 4.00 -21.61 10.48
C GLU A 146 5.52 -21.44 10.48
N ILE A 147 5.96 -20.24 10.84
CA ILE A 147 7.36 -19.85 10.80
C ILE A 147 7.73 -19.18 12.11
N ARG A 148 8.91 -19.50 12.62
CA ARG A 148 9.62 -18.71 13.63
C ARG A 148 10.61 -17.81 12.94
N TYR A 149 10.53 -16.53 13.25
CA TYR A 149 11.41 -15.52 12.67
C TYR A 149 12.42 -15.05 13.70
N LYS A 150 13.64 -14.82 13.25
CA LYS A 150 14.64 -14.06 13.97
C LYS A 150 14.72 -12.68 13.31
N ILE A 151 14.59 -11.64 14.11
CA ILE A 151 14.67 -10.25 13.69
C ILE A 151 15.85 -9.61 14.42
N GLU A 152 16.75 -8.99 13.68
CA GLU A 152 17.95 -8.36 14.20
C GLU A 152 17.94 -6.87 13.89
N GLN A 153 18.38 -6.06 14.83
CA GLN A 153 18.64 -4.64 14.62
C GLN A 153 20.12 -4.37 14.75
N VAL A 154 20.69 -3.78 13.71
CA VAL A 154 22.07 -3.34 13.69
C VAL A 154 22.08 -1.82 13.58
N THR A 155 22.85 -1.17 14.45
CA THR A 155 23.06 0.29 14.40
C THR A 155 24.56 0.53 14.17
N ALA A 156 24.86 1.31 13.14
CA ALA A 156 26.17 1.81 12.80
C ALA A 156 26.15 3.33 12.78
N GLN A 157 27.28 3.96 12.55
CA GLN A 157 27.34 5.41 12.45
C GLN A 157 26.46 5.90 11.30
N ASP A 158 25.51 6.80 11.61
CA ASP A 158 24.57 7.43 10.68
C ASP A 158 23.58 6.48 9.95
N ALA A 159 23.57 5.17 10.29
CA ALA A 159 22.69 4.21 9.66
C ALA A 159 22.22 3.14 10.63
N SER A 160 20.99 2.70 10.48
CA SER A 160 20.42 1.56 11.17
C SER A 160 19.89 0.55 10.16
N ALA A 161 19.85 -0.71 10.54
CA ALA A 161 19.32 -1.78 9.72
C ALA A 161 18.40 -2.70 10.52
N LEU A 162 17.35 -3.18 9.87
CA LEU A 162 16.57 -4.34 10.30
C LEU A 162 16.85 -5.50 9.37
N ALA A 163 17.07 -6.66 9.95
CA ALA A 163 17.24 -7.91 9.24
C ALA A 163 16.23 -8.93 9.74
N VAL A 164 15.61 -9.66 8.84
CA VAL A 164 14.68 -10.75 9.15
C VAL A 164 15.20 -12.04 8.52
N SER A 165 15.27 -13.10 9.30
CA SER A 165 15.59 -14.45 8.84
C SER A 165 14.51 -15.44 9.28
N VAL A 166 14.48 -16.57 8.57
CA VAL A 166 13.64 -17.72 8.94
C VAL A 166 14.43 -18.61 9.88
N GLU A 167 14.05 -18.63 11.15
CA GLU A 167 14.68 -19.47 12.16
C GLU A 167 14.29 -20.94 12.02
N GLN A 168 12.98 -21.18 11.94
CA GLN A 168 12.40 -22.51 11.79
C GLN A 168 11.09 -22.45 11.01
N MET A 169 10.79 -23.54 10.31
CA MET A 169 9.48 -23.73 9.67
C MET A 169 8.84 -25.03 10.13
N ARG A 170 7.52 -25.03 10.26
CA ARG A 170 6.74 -26.26 10.48
C ARG A 170 5.49 -26.26 9.64
N ARG A 171 5.01 -27.48 9.35
CA ARG A 171 3.74 -27.71 8.70
C ARG A 171 3.04 -28.89 9.38
N ASP A 172 1.78 -28.69 9.76
CA ASP A 172 1.02 -29.69 10.51
C ASP A 172 1.79 -30.22 11.74
N GLY A 173 2.52 -29.33 12.42
CA GLY A 173 3.35 -29.65 13.58
C GLY A 173 4.73 -30.25 13.27
N VAL A 174 5.03 -30.63 12.03
CA VAL A 174 6.32 -31.21 11.62
C VAL A 174 7.29 -30.10 11.25
N ILE A 175 8.41 -30.04 11.96
CA ILE A 175 9.51 -29.07 11.70
C ILE A 175 10.35 -29.57 10.54
N TYR A 176 10.71 -28.65 9.64
CA TYR A 176 11.60 -28.93 8.52
C TYR A 176 12.56 -27.77 8.26
N THR A 177 13.67 -28.06 7.60
CA THR A 177 14.67 -27.06 7.22
C THR A 177 14.19 -26.32 5.97
N PRO A 178 14.05 -25.00 5.99
CA PRO A 178 13.66 -24.22 4.82
C PRO A 178 14.78 -24.27 3.75
N ASN A 179 14.36 -24.39 2.50
CA ASN A 179 15.27 -24.23 1.37
C ASN A 179 15.57 -22.75 1.11
N GLN A 180 16.51 -22.44 0.21
CA GLN A 180 16.93 -21.09 -0.11
C GLN A 180 15.78 -20.19 -0.62
N ALA A 181 14.90 -20.75 -1.45
CA ALA A 181 13.76 -20.02 -1.99
C ALA A 181 12.73 -19.69 -0.89
N ASP A 182 12.52 -20.61 0.06
CA ASP A 182 11.64 -20.39 1.21
C ASP A 182 12.25 -19.33 2.14
N LYS A 183 13.55 -19.40 2.45
CA LYS A 183 14.22 -18.37 3.24
C LYS A 183 14.04 -16.98 2.64
N GLN A 184 14.33 -16.83 1.36
CA GLN A 184 14.18 -15.56 0.66
C GLN A 184 12.71 -15.06 0.69
N ARG A 185 11.77 -15.94 0.35
CA ARG A 185 10.34 -15.60 0.28
C ARG A 185 9.81 -15.11 1.61
N TYR A 186 9.98 -15.92 2.63
CA TYR A 186 9.34 -15.64 3.91
C TYR A 186 10.05 -14.54 4.71
N ALA A 187 11.38 -14.47 4.65
CA ALA A 187 12.10 -13.37 5.28
C ALA A 187 11.79 -12.03 4.62
N SER A 188 11.79 -11.98 3.29
CA SER A 188 11.44 -10.74 2.55
C SER A 188 10.00 -10.32 2.76
N ASP A 189 9.06 -11.26 2.69
CA ASP A 189 7.64 -10.99 2.91
C ASP A 189 7.40 -10.46 4.33
N ARG A 190 8.02 -11.08 5.34
CA ARG A 190 7.87 -10.66 6.73
C ARG A 190 8.48 -9.28 6.99
N LEU A 191 9.67 -9.01 6.47
CA LEU A 191 10.29 -7.69 6.55
C LEU A 191 9.40 -6.62 5.91
N ASN A 192 8.89 -6.88 4.70
CA ASN A 192 8.03 -5.94 3.98
C ASN A 192 6.75 -5.64 4.78
N ARG A 193 6.12 -6.64 5.40
CA ARG A 193 4.94 -6.46 6.24
C ARG A 193 5.23 -5.61 7.48
N PHE A 194 6.32 -5.85 8.18
CA PHE A 194 6.72 -5.05 9.34
C PHE A 194 6.92 -3.59 8.95
N VAL A 195 7.72 -3.34 7.91
CA VAL A 195 8.00 -1.97 7.47
C VAL A 195 6.75 -1.25 6.99
N ALA A 196 5.89 -1.95 6.23
CA ALA A 196 4.63 -1.37 5.75
C ALA A 196 3.68 -1.05 6.92
N ALA A 197 3.53 -1.96 7.90
CA ALA A 197 2.67 -1.74 9.06
C ALA A 197 3.14 -0.54 9.90
N LEU A 198 4.44 -0.44 10.19
CA LEU A 198 5.01 0.69 10.92
C LEU A 198 4.86 2.00 10.16
N THR A 199 5.11 2.00 8.86
CA THR A 199 4.93 3.19 7.99
C THR A 199 3.47 3.65 8.01
N ASN A 200 2.52 2.73 7.87
CA ASN A 200 1.10 3.04 7.87
C ASN A 200 0.63 3.56 9.23
N ALA A 201 1.08 2.95 10.33
CA ALA A 201 0.78 3.42 11.68
C ALA A 201 1.31 4.84 11.92
N TYR A 202 2.53 5.12 11.51
CA TYR A 202 3.13 6.45 11.59
C TYR A 202 2.36 7.49 10.76
N ASN A 203 2.06 7.18 9.52
CA ASN A 203 1.31 8.08 8.64
C ASN A 203 -0.07 8.37 9.20
N LYS A 204 -0.76 7.37 9.74
CA LYS A 204 -2.04 7.56 10.42
C LYS A 204 -1.90 8.47 11.63
N GLN A 205 -0.90 8.23 12.49
CA GLN A 205 -0.64 9.07 13.66
C GLN A 205 -0.36 10.51 13.25
N GLN A 206 0.43 10.75 12.19
CA GLN A 206 0.70 12.10 11.68
C GLN A 206 -0.59 12.76 11.16
N GLN A 207 -1.45 12.01 10.47
CA GLN A 207 -2.75 12.51 10.04
C GLN A 207 -3.64 12.88 11.23
N ASP A 208 -3.70 12.02 12.25
CA ASP A 208 -4.49 12.27 13.45
C ASP A 208 -3.97 13.49 14.24
N LEU A 209 -2.65 13.65 14.37
CA LEU A 209 -2.03 14.82 14.97
C LEU A 209 -2.32 16.10 14.16
N ASN A 210 -2.21 16.04 12.84
CA ASN A 210 -2.56 17.14 11.97
C ASN A 210 -4.06 17.51 12.08
N ASN A 211 -4.92 16.53 12.18
CA ASN A 211 -6.36 16.73 12.37
C ASN A 211 -6.67 17.28 13.77
N ALA A 212 -6.00 16.81 14.81
CA ALA A 212 -6.15 17.30 16.18
C ALA A 212 -5.57 18.71 16.38
N SER A 213 -4.46 19.02 15.68
CA SER A 213 -3.85 20.36 15.65
C SER A 213 -4.66 21.35 14.82
N ALA A 214 -5.60 20.87 14.01
CA ALA A 214 -6.58 21.66 13.30
C ALA A 214 -7.71 22.12 14.24
N GLY A 215 -7.37 22.87 15.28
CA GLY A 215 -8.32 23.70 16.03
C GLY A 215 -9.14 24.56 15.05
N PRO A 216 -10.13 25.33 15.53
CA PRO A 216 -10.88 26.24 14.67
C PRO A 216 -9.87 27.20 14.01
N PHE A 217 -9.58 26.97 12.72
CA PHE A 217 -8.76 27.90 11.96
C PHE A 217 -9.49 29.24 11.88
N GLN A 218 -8.74 30.32 12.06
CA GLN A 218 -9.27 31.60 11.65
C GLN A 218 -9.36 31.61 10.13
N SER A 219 -10.55 31.70 9.61
CA SER A 219 -10.82 31.83 8.19
C SER A 219 -11.52 33.15 7.92
N GLY A 220 -11.26 33.74 6.77
CA GLY A 220 -11.86 35.00 6.38
C GLY A 220 -11.77 35.27 4.90
N LEU A 221 -12.57 36.20 4.43
CA LEU A 221 -12.50 36.66 3.06
C LEU A 221 -11.21 37.45 2.84
N ILE A 222 -10.47 37.06 1.83
CA ILE A 222 -9.27 37.77 1.37
C ILE A 222 -9.34 38.00 -0.14
N THR A 223 -8.41 38.76 -0.66
CA THR A 223 -8.15 38.86 -2.09
C THR A 223 -6.86 38.12 -2.39
N ASP A 224 -6.88 37.19 -3.35
CA ASP A 224 -5.69 36.48 -3.78
C ASP A 224 -4.73 37.35 -4.59
N THR A 225 -3.58 36.83 -4.96
CA THR A 225 -2.55 37.52 -5.76
C THR A 225 -3.03 37.96 -7.15
N ASN A 226 -4.15 37.40 -7.63
CA ASN A 226 -4.76 37.72 -8.92
C ASN A 226 -5.98 38.64 -8.80
N GLY A 227 -6.22 39.22 -7.62
CA GLY A 227 -7.36 40.12 -7.38
C GLY A 227 -8.70 39.42 -7.22
N ARG A 228 -8.75 38.07 -7.04
CA ARG A 228 -9.98 37.30 -6.92
C ARG A 228 -10.37 37.15 -5.44
N MET A 229 -11.67 37.13 -5.17
CA MET A 229 -12.15 36.79 -3.83
C MET A 229 -11.76 35.36 -3.48
N ALA A 230 -11.15 35.16 -2.34
CA ALA A 230 -10.68 33.88 -1.85
C ALA A 230 -11.03 33.71 -0.36
N LEU A 231 -11.12 32.47 0.08
CA LEU A 231 -11.12 32.11 1.48
C LEU A 231 -9.68 32.03 1.97
N GLY A 232 -9.25 32.96 2.80
CA GLY A 232 -8.00 32.87 3.55
C GLY A 232 -8.18 31.96 4.75
N MET A 233 -7.26 31.05 4.95
CA MET A 233 -7.22 30.14 6.11
C MET A 233 -5.86 30.30 6.81
N ASP A 234 -5.87 30.54 8.11
CA ASP A 234 -4.63 30.55 8.93
C ASP A 234 -4.17 29.11 9.18
N ALA A 235 -3.85 28.43 8.12
CA ALA A 235 -3.50 27.03 8.07
C ALA A 235 -2.51 26.78 6.94
N SER A 236 -1.61 25.81 7.15
CA SER A 236 -0.74 25.32 6.08
C SER A 236 -1.56 24.68 4.95
N PHE A 237 -0.97 24.56 3.77
CA PHE A 237 -1.59 23.93 2.61
C PHE A 237 -2.17 22.54 2.94
N GLY A 238 -1.42 21.67 3.63
CA GLY A 238 -1.87 20.33 3.99
C GLY A 238 -3.07 20.32 4.93
N GLN A 239 -3.08 21.20 5.93
CA GLN A 239 -4.18 21.36 6.88
C GLN A 239 -5.43 21.90 6.17
N ALA A 240 -5.30 22.93 5.34
CA ALA A 240 -6.39 23.49 4.54
C ALA A 240 -6.97 22.44 3.58
N TRP A 241 -6.11 21.67 2.91
CA TRP A 241 -6.52 20.59 2.02
C TRP A 241 -7.39 19.54 2.72
N GLN A 242 -6.94 19.04 3.88
CA GLN A 242 -7.67 18.04 4.66
C GLN A 242 -8.97 18.60 5.23
N ARG A 243 -8.93 19.81 5.80
CA ARG A 243 -10.12 20.45 6.37
C ARG A 243 -11.20 20.62 5.32
N LEU A 244 -10.87 21.16 4.16
CA LEU A 244 -11.81 21.33 3.05
C LEU A 244 -12.36 19.97 2.56
N GLY A 245 -11.56 18.91 2.53
CA GLY A 245 -12.04 17.57 2.23
C GLY A 245 -13.16 17.09 3.15
N SER A 246 -13.12 17.43 4.42
CA SER A 246 -14.14 17.08 5.42
C SER A 246 -15.37 18.01 5.45
N VAL A 247 -15.18 19.27 5.05
CA VAL A 247 -16.23 20.30 5.11
C VAL A 247 -17.03 20.41 3.82
N LEU A 248 -16.39 20.31 2.66
CA LEU A 248 -17.06 20.43 1.35
C LEU A 248 -18.27 19.51 1.19
N PRO A 249 -18.28 18.24 1.63
CA PRO A 249 -19.47 17.40 1.56
C PRO A 249 -20.64 17.95 2.38
N LYS A 250 -20.37 18.60 3.51
CA LYS A 250 -21.41 19.21 4.37
C LYS A 250 -22.03 20.46 3.72
N LEU A 251 -21.31 21.06 2.76
CA LEU A 251 -21.77 22.21 1.98
C LEU A 251 -22.46 21.82 0.67
N GLY A 252 -22.66 20.51 0.42
CA GLY A 252 -23.28 20.00 -0.78
C GLY A 252 -22.33 19.77 -1.96
N PHE A 253 -21.00 19.85 -1.74
CA PHE A 253 -20.00 19.56 -2.76
C PHE A 253 -19.50 18.13 -2.66
N LYS A 254 -19.41 17.45 -3.79
CA LYS A 254 -18.78 16.14 -3.92
C LYS A 254 -17.57 16.25 -4.85
N ALA A 255 -16.39 15.90 -4.37
CA ALA A 255 -15.20 15.82 -5.22
C ALA A 255 -15.39 14.70 -6.26
N THR A 256 -15.19 15.02 -7.53
CA THR A 256 -15.21 14.10 -8.67
C THR A 256 -13.82 13.78 -9.19
N SER A 257 -12.89 14.71 -9.02
CA SER A 257 -11.48 14.54 -9.32
C SER A 257 -10.64 15.38 -8.35
N GLU A 258 -9.46 14.90 -8.00
CA GLU A 258 -8.56 15.66 -7.15
C GLU A 258 -7.08 15.41 -7.47
N SER A 259 -6.27 16.45 -7.27
CA SER A 259 -4.82 16.40 -7.41
C SER A 259 -4.19 17.19 -6.25
N ALA A 260 -3.86 16.49 -5.17
CA ALA A 260 -3.33 17.10 -3.96
C ALA A 260 -2.05 17.90 -4.22
N GLY A 261 -1.12 17.38 -5.03
CA GLY A 261 0.13 18.06 -5.36
C GLY A 261 -0.06 19.39 -6.11
N ARG A 262 -1.21 19.56 -6.78
CA ARG A 262 -1.58 20.81 -7.48
C ARG A 262 -2.54 21.69 -6.67
N GLY A 263 -3.03 21.22 -5.54
CA GLY A 263 -4.05 21.91 -4.77
C GLY A 263 -5.41 21.99 -5.46
N TYR A 264 -5.71 21.10 -6.37
CA TYR A 264 -6.87 21.15 -7.26
C TYR A 264 -7.90 20.09 -6.91
N ARG A 265 -9.20 20.48 -6.89
CA ARG A 265 -10.36 19.60 -6.86
C ARG A 265 -11.40 20.03 -7.85
N GLU A 266 -11.96 19.08 -8.59
CA GLU A 266 -13.21 19.25 -9.30
C GLU A 266 -14.35 18.83 -8.40
N LEU A 267 -15.37 19.69 -8.30
CA LEU A 267 -16.45 19.58 -7.33
C LEU A 267 -17.80 19.58 -8.05
N LYS A 268 -18.59 18.55 -7.84
CA LYS A 268 -20.00 18.55 -8.22
C LYS A 268 -20.84 19.09 -7.08
N TYR A 269 -21.52 20.20 -7.31
CA TYR A 269 -22.36 20.84 -6.32
C TYR A 269 -23.83 20.43 -6.47
N LYS A 270 -24.44 20.07 -5.33
CA LYS A 270 -25.88 19.86 -5.18
C LYS A 270 -26.39 20.87 -4.13
N PRO A 271 -27.33 21.76 -4.47
CA PRO A 271 -27.85 22.73 -3.52
C PRO A 271 -28.43 22.07 -2.27
N LEU A 272 -28.06 22.60 -1.12
CA LEU A 272 -28.66 22.28 0.17
C LEU A 272 -30.00 23.03 0.28
N ASP A 273 -30.91 22.55 1.13
CA ASP A 273 -32.13 23.25 1.43
C ASP A 273 -31.91 24.50 2.30
N LYS A 274 -32.92 25.32 2.42
CA LYS A 274 -32.84 26.57 3.19
C LYS A 274 -32.56 26.34 4.68
N GLN A 275 -33.07 25.25 5.25
CA GLN A 275 -32.85 24.96 6.68
C GLN A 275 -31.42 24.47 6.93
N GLU A 276 -30.86 23.69 6.01
CA GLU A 276 -29.46 23.27 6.07
C GLU A 276 -28.51 24.48 6.03
N TRP A 277 -28.76 25.45 5.13
CA TRP A 277 -27.97 26.69 5.08
C TRP A 277 -28.11 27.53 6.37
N LEU A 278 -29.29 27.64 6.92
CA LEU A 278 -29.50 28.35 8.19
C LEU A 278 -28.73 27.70 9.36
N ARG A 279 -28.66 26.36 9.40
CA ARG A 279 -27.84 25.65 10.39
C ARG A 279 -26.34 25.94 10.23
N LEU A 280 -25.88 26.19 9.03
CA LEU A 280 -24.50 26.58 8.72
C LEU A 280 -24.25 28.08 8.95
N GLY A 281 -25.24 28.83 9.39
CA GLY A 281 -25.13 30.26 9.69
C GLY A 281 -25.26 31.17 8.47
N VAL A 282 -25.81 30.66 7.37
CA VAL A 282 -26.00 31.41 6.11
C VAL A 282 -27.48 31.54 5.80
N ASN A 283 -27.95 32.78 5.64
CA ASN A 283 -29.36 33.07 5.39
C ASN A 283 -29.80 32.79 3.96
N THR A 284 -28.92 33.02 2.99
CA THR A 284 -29.19 32.81 1.56
C THR A 284 -27.94 32.34 0.85
N ASN A 285 -28.09 31.37 -0.04
CA ASN A 285 -27.05 30.98 -0.97
C ASN A 285 -27.59 30.99 -2.40
N LYS A 286 -26.88 31.71 -3.29
CA LYS A 286 -27.22 31.82 -4.72
C LYS A 286 -26.45 30.85 -5.60
N LEU A 287 -25.68 29.92 -5.01
CA LEU A 287 -24.90 28.96 -5.76
C LEU A 287 -25.78 28.00 -6.54
N LYS A 288 -25.57 27.89 -7.84
CA LYS A 288 -26.37 27.04 -8.73
C LYS A 288 -25.78 25.60 -8.74
N LYS A 289 -26.68 24.63 -8.96
CA LYS A 289 -26.23 23.25 -9.23
C LYS A 289 -25.34 23.24 -10.45
N GLY A 290 -24.16 22.62 -10.36
CA GLY A 290 -23.17 22.58 -11.45
C GLY A 290 -21.85 21.93 -11.05
N ILE A 291 -20.87 22.06 -11.93
CA ILE A 291 -19.50 21.67 -11.69
C ILE A 291 -18.71 22.93 -11.30
N TYR A 292 -17.87 22.78 -10.32
CA TYR A 292 -17.00 23.84 -9.80
C TYR A 292 -15.56 23.31 -9.71
N GLN A 293 -14.61 24.21 -9.74
CA GLN A 293 -13.21 23.90 -9.54
C GLN A 293 -12.71 24.64 -8.31
N MET A 294 -11.98 23.95 -7.46
CA MET A 294 -11.36 24.52 -6.29
C MET A 294 -9.86 24.49 -6.44
N GLN A 295 -9.22 25.61 -6.21
CA GLN A 295 -7.77 25.75 -6.18
C GLN A 295 -7.33 26.25 -4.82
N ILE A 296 -6.39 25.53 -4.18
CA ILE A 296 -5.68 25.98 -2.98
C ILE A 296 -4.28 26.41 -3.37
N SER A 297 -3.85 27.55 -2.85
CA SER A 297 -2.47 28.03 -2.97
C SER A 297 -1.92 28.40 -1.59
N ALA A 298 -0.64 28.16 -1.37
CA ALA A 298 0.06 28.61 -0.17
C ALA A 298 0.40 30.11 -0.31
N VAL A 299 0.11 30.89 0.74
CA VAL A 299 0.43 32.31 0.81
C VAL A 299 1.19 32.55 2.12
N GLY A 300 2.50 32.43 2.09
CA GLY A 300 3.34 32.44 3.29
C GLY A 300 3.01 31.25 4.22
N LYS A 301 2.56 31.55 5.45
CA LYS A 301 2.12 30.54 6.42
C LYS A 301 0.62 30.21 6.31
N GLN A 302 -0.10 30.93 5.48
CA GLN A 302 -1.54 30.78 5.26
C GLN A 302 -1.84 30.09 3.94
N SER A 303 -3.10 29.72 3.75
CA SER A 303 -3.61 29.16 2.49
C SER A 303 -4.76 30.04 1.97
N ALA A 304 -4.76 30.23 0.65
CA ALA A 304 -5.85 30.89 -0.07
C ALA A 304 -6.61 29.87 -0.92
N VAL A 305 -7.93 29.86 -0.82
CA VAL A 305 -8.84 28.95 -1.53
C VAL A 305 -9.72 29.75 -2.46
N VAL A 306 -9.66 29.44 -3.74
CA VAL A 306 -10.53 30.01 -4.78
C VAL A 306 -11.40 28.93 -5.36
N ILE A 307 -12.68 29.21 -5.45
CA ILE A 307 -13.65 28.34 -6.17
C ILE A 307 -14.09 29.07 -7.45
N THR A 308 -14.03 28.38 -8.56
CA THR A 308 -14.48 28.87 -9.87
C THR A 308 -15.66 28.03 -10.37
N ASP A 309 -16.51 28.61 -11.20
CA ASP A 309 -17.55 27.88 -11.92
C ASP A 309 -16.96 27.11 -13.14
N GLU A 310 -17.83 26.47 -13.90
CA GLU A 310 -17.44 25.68 -15.09
C GLU A 310 -16.80 26.52 -16.19
N ASP A 311 -17.06 27.83 -16.24
CA ASP A 311 -16.46 28.79 -17.17
C ASP A 311 -15.10 29.32 -16.66
N GLY A 312 -14.61 28.82 -15.52
CA GLY A 312 -13.35 29.28 -14.91
C GLY A 312 -13.45 30.61 -14.20
N LYS A 313 -14.66 31.17 -14.03
CA LYS A 313 -14.88 32.45 -13.35
C LYS A 313 -14.93 32.23 -11.85
N ALA A 314 -14.11 32.94 -11.10
CA ALA A 314 -14.08 32.89 -9.65
C ALA A 314 -15.41 33.36 -9.05
N LEU A 315 -15.84 32.66 -8.03
CA LEU A 315 -17.01 33.10 -7.24
C LEU A 315 -16.72 34.50 -6.67
N SER A 316 -17.71 35.36 -6.76
CA SER A 316 -17.57 36.77 -6.36
C SER A 316 -18.85 37.26 -5.65
N ASN A 317 -18.79 38.47 -5.09
CA ASN A 317 -19.91 39.16 -4.47
C ASN A 317 -20.62 38.32 -3.38
N GLU A 318 -21.95 38.41 -3.30
CA GLU A 318 -22.76 37.76 -2.29
C GLU A 318 -22.62 36.22 -2.30
N THR A 319 -22.36 35.61 -3.47
CA THR A 319 -22.21 34.15 -3.58
C THR A 319 -20.91 33.67 -2.90
N ALA A 320 -19.80 34.38 -3.14
CA ALA A 320 -18.55 34.09 -2.48
C ALA A 320 -18.62 34.38 -0.98
N GLN A 321 -19.22 35.54 -0.60
CA GLN A 321 -19.40 35.91 0.80
C GLN A 321 -20.21 34.85 1.56
N SER A 322 -21.34 34.42 1.01
CA SER A 322 -22.22 33.44 1.66
C SER A 322 -21.50 32.06 1.83
N LEU A 323 -20.72 31.65 0.85
CA LEU A 323 -20.03 30.37 0.92
C LEU A 323 -18.83 30.43 1.86
N TYR A 324 -18.00 31.47 1.74
CA TYR A 324 -16.74 31.59 2.49
C TYR A 324 -16.94 32.07 3.95
N SER A 325 -18.13 32.56 4.32
CA SER A 325 -18.48 32.94 5.70
C SER A 325 -19.10 31.81 6.53
N VAL A 326 -19.18 30.61 5.99
CA VAL A 326 -19.74 29.46 6.72
C VAL A 326 -18.90 29.14 7.96
N ARG A 327 -19.53 29.06 9.13
CA ARG A 327 -18.85 28.85 10.43
C ARG A 327 -18.04 27.56 10.56
N CYS A 328 -18.16 26.61 9.64
CA CYS A 328 -17.41 25.36 9.67
C CYS A 328 -16.20 25.35 8.73
N LEU A 329 -15.99 26.41 7.95
CA LEU A 329 -14.77 26.63 7.17
C LEU A 329 -13.73 27.35 8.03
#